data_2c0fb0a7c363a00cb66ec73e5d7e87a0
#
_entry.id   2c0fb0a7c363a00cb66ec73e5d7e87a0
#
_cell.length_a   1.000
_cell.length_b   1.000
_cell.length_c   1.000
_cell.angle_alpha   90.00
_cell.angle_beta   90.00
_cell.angle_gamma   90.00
#
_symmetry.space_group_name_H-M   'P 1'
#
loop_
_entity.id
_entity.type
_entity.pdbx_description
1 polymer ?
#
loop_
_entity_poly.entity_id
_entity_poly.type
_entity_poly.pdbx_seq_one_letter_code
_entity_poly.pdbx_strand_id
1 'polypeptide(L)'
;VTDVPMTDGDTLGVHDIPEATGTPAPEGTSLELRPVDGMPTWFGRRLARALLRFVSMEENKPALLSQLVTPTAGYFRRDRHVHPVVDPDTYRLQITGVATPRVLTLPELLALPRETRVCVQECAGNGNHLQGSAGLCGQAVWEGPSFASLLELCGGPGPATQFACHGLDTLGFLKRGYHYGLSLDELTRARAIVAVTMNGEPLSRRHGFPSRLIVPRIYSMSHVKWLAHIEGKTKPHMGIHNRLVFTNKERRDGKWVRVQARWIGLKSIISDCRAAQGGGWLLLGAAWGGERPVAAVEVSTDGGLSWQRARLQPIHEQVARDARLASGEIDGAWSVFQFHWQPPAPGTYKVGARAIDEDGNVQAIDNDPNVHGHFNQTRVKWRTVVVPENRLPPGA
;
A
#
# COMPACT_ATOMS: atom_id res chain seq x y z
N VAL A 1 -13.60 -41.24 20.83
CA VAL A 1 -13.00 -40.33 21.81
C VAL A 1 -11.66 -40.93 22.19
N THR A 2 -10.60 -40.52 21.57
CA THR A 2 -9.22 -40.83 21.98
C THR A 2 -8.42 -39.56 21.87
N ASP A 3 -8.06 -39.04 23.05
CA ASP A 3 -7.13 -37.90 23.20
C ASP A 3 -5.78 -38.26 22.57
N VAL A 4 -5.34 -37.37 21.66
CA VAL A 4 -3.96 -37.33 21.20
C VAL A 4 -3.30 -36.16 21.92
N PRO A 5 -2.21 -36.36 22.67
CA PRO A 5 -1.52 -35.27 23.35
C PRO A 5 -0.80 -34.37 22.34
N MET A 6 -1.06 -33.09 22.45
CA MET A 6 -0.27 -32.04 21.77
C MET A 6 1.16 -32.09 22.36
N THR A 7 2.14 -32.39 21.53
CA THR A 7 3.55 -32.22 21.88
C THR A 7 3.94 -30.76 21.71
N ASP A 8 4.31 -30.15 22.83
CA ASP A 8 5.04 -28.88 22.85
C ASP A 8 6.35 -29.00 22.05
N GLY A 9 6.64 -27.98 21.25
CA GLY A 9 8.00 -27.69 20.86
C GLY A 9 8.33 -27.86 19.39
N ASP A 10 7.99 -26.87 18.59
CA ASP A 10 8.86 -26.44 17.49
C ASP A 10 8.84 -24.91 17.40
N THR A 11 9.38 -24.27 18.41
CA THR A 11 10.04 -22.96 18.25
C THR A 11 11.28 -23.20 17.40
N LEU A 12 11.12 -23.12 16.07
CA LEU A 12 12.24 -23.08 15.16
C LEU A 12 13.10 -21.88 15.54
N GLY A 13 14.29 -22.23 16.07
CA GLY A 13 15.23 -21.29 16.64
C GLY A 13 15.64 -20.21 15.66
N VAL A 14 15.64 -19.00 16.15
CA VAL A 14 16.16 -17.78 15.51
C VAL A 14 17.69 -17.85 15.24
N HIS A 15 18.32 -18.99 15.40
CA HIS A 15 19.77 -19.09 15.57
C HIS A 15 20.59 -19.66 14.41
N ASP A 16 20.00 -20.08 13.29
CA ASP A 16 20.78 -20.69 12.20
C ASP A 16 20.70 -19.93 10.87
N ILE A 17 21.02 -18.63 10.90
CA ILE A 17 21.50 -17.97 9.67
C ILE A 17 23.03 -18.01 9.76
N PRO A 18 23.74 -18.68 8.83
CA PRO A 18 25.20 -18.72 8.85
C PRO A 18 25.77 -17.31 8.85
N GLU A 19 26.69 -17.02 9.75
CA GLU A 19 27.48 -15.79 9.69
C GLU A 19 28.22 -15.74 8.35
N ALA A 20 28.10 -14.65 7.64
CA ALA A 20 28.73 -14.46 6.36
C ALA A 20 30.24 -14.37 6.54
N THR A 21 30.98 -15.35 5.98
CA THR A 21 32.43 -15.34 5.89
C THR A 21 32.86 -14.79 4.53
N GLY A 22 33.18 -13.52 4.45
CA GLY A 22 33.69 -12.88 3.23
C GLY A 22 34.15 -11.45 3.47
N THR A 23 34.98 -10.91 2.58
CA THR A 23 35.45 -9.52 2.66
C THR A 23 34.23 -8.60 2.44
N PRO A 24 33.94 -7.68 3.37
CA PRO A 24 32.79 -6.80 3.24
C PRO A 24 32.93 -5.90 1.99
N ALA A 25 31.86 -5.79 1.22
CA ALA A 25 31.79 -4.78 0.20
C ALA A 25 31.78 -3.37 0.86
N PRO A 26 32.30 -2.32 0.19
CA PRO A 26 32.32 -0.97 0.75
C PRO A 26 30.95 -0.53 1.22
N GLU A 27 30.86 0.10 2.39
CA GLU A 27 29.61 0.67 2.90
C GLU A 27 28.97 1.62 1.87
N GLY A 28 27.65 1.52 1.72
CA GLY A 28 26.90 2.33 0.75
C GLY A 28 26.85 1.78 -0.67
N THR A 29 27.49 0.65 -0.97
CA THR A 29 27.38 0.01 -2.27
C THR A 29 26.03 -0.67 -2.45
N SER A 30 25.31 -0.35 -3.52
CA SER A 30 24.06 -1.01 -3.89
C SER A 30 24.11 -1.56 -5.32
N LEU A 31 23.37 -2.63 -5.57
CA LEU A 31 23.11 -3.16 -6.90
C LEU A 31 21.78 -2.64 -7.42
N GLU A 32 21.74 -2.33 -8.72
CA GLU A 32 20.51 -1.87 -9.37
C GLU A 32 19.52 -3.03 -9.52
N LEU A 33 18.32 -2.83 -9.02
CA LEU A 33 17.17 -3.73 -9.20
C LEU A 33 16.35 -3.28 -10.41
N ARG A 34 16.35 -4.06 -11.49
CA ARG A 34 15.56 -3.77 -12.69
C ARG A 34 14.27 -4.59 -12.71
N PRO A 35 13.09 -3.99 -12.94
CA PRO A 35 11.86 -4.74 -13.14
C PRO A 35 11.98 -5.71 -14.32
N VAL A 36 11.54 -6.95 -14.14
CA VAL A 36 11.44 -7.93 -15.23
C VAL A 36 10.21 -7.64 -16.10
N ASP A 37 9.13 -7.19 -15.44
CA ASP A 37 7.88 -6.83 -16.11
C ASP A 37 7.83 -5.32 -16.37
N GLY A 38 7.57 -4.91 -17.57
CA GLY A 38 7.39 -3.51 -17.94
C GLY A 38 7.45 -3.31 -19.45
N MET A 39 6.93 -2.20 -19.94
CA MET A 39 7.08 -1.85 -21.34
C MET A 39 8.58 -1.77 -21.70
N PRO A 40 9.07 -2.54 -22.66
CA PRO A 40 10.51 -2.69 -22.94
C PRO A 40 11.18 -1.42 -23.45
N THR A 41 10.44 -0.39 -23.88
CA THR A 41 11.00 0.75 -24.55
C THR A 41 10.71 2.06 -23.81
N TRP A 42 11.75 2.90 -23.64
CA TRP A 42 11.66 4.28 -23.19
C TRP A 42 10.62 5.10 -23.99
N PHE A 43 10.40 4.75 -25.25
CA PHE A 43 9.43 5.38 -26.14
C PHE A 43 7.99 5.10 -25.73
N GLY A 44 7.65 3.84 -25.42
CA GLY A 44 6.33 3.47 -24.92
C GLY A 44 6.00 4.14 -23.59
N ARG A 45 6.97 4.22 -22.66
CA ARG A 45 6.83 4.94 -21.39
C ARG A 45 6.64 6.45 -21.59
N ARG A 46 7.35 7.08 -22.54
CA ARG A 46 7.18 8.51 -22.86
C ARG A 46 5.82 8.78 -23.49
N LEU A 47 5.38 7.95 -24.42
CA LEU A 47 4.08 8.09 -25.07
C LEU A 47 2.94 7.86 -24.06
N ALA A 48 3.02 6.81 -23.26
CA ALA A 48 2.05 6.55 -22.20
C ALA A 48 2.03 7.70 -21.16
N ARG A 49 3.20 8.24 -20.76
CA ARG A 49 3.29 9.41 -19.87
C ARG A 49 2.76 10.69 -20.54
N ALA A 50 2.92 10.87 -21.85
CA ALA A 50 2.39 12.00 -22.58
C ALA A 50 0.85 11.94 -22.69
N LEU A 51 0.30 10.77 -22.99
CA LEU A 51 -1.15 10.52 -23.00
C LEU A 51 -1.75 10.59 -21.59
N LEU A 52 -0.98 10.22 -20.55
CA LEU A 52 -1.38 10.29 -19.15
C LEU A 52 -1.05 11.64 -18.48
N ARG A 53 -0.54 12.64 -19.24
CA ARG A 53 -0.27 13.99 -18.71
C ARG A 53 -1.47 14.68 -18.08
N PHE A 54 -2.68 14.31 -18.48
CA PHE A 54 -3.91 14.77 -17.83
C PHE A 54 -4.16 14.12 -16.46
N VAL A 55 -3.36 13.11 -16.10
CA VAL A 55 -3.48 12.38 -14.84
C VAL A 55 -2.11 12.43 -14.17
N SER A 56 -1.97 13.26 -13.16
CA SER A 56 -0.72 13.37 -12.40
C SER A 56 -0.41 12.05 -11.71
N MET A 57 0.75 11.49 -12.01
CA MET A 57 1.26 10.25 -11.44
C MET A 57 2.73 10.41 -11.09
N GLU A 58 3.05 10.19 -9.84
CA GLU A 58 4.43 10.13 -9.32
C GLU A 58 4.58 8.86 -8.51
N GLU A 59 5.57 8.06 -8.85
CA GLU A 59 5.90 6.82 -8.16
C GLU A 59 6.96 7.07 -7.07
N ASN A 60 6.91 6.33 -5.98
CA ASN A 60 7.98 6.28 -5.01
C ASN A 60 9.28 5.78 -5.65
N LYS A 61 10.39 6.29 -5.17
CA LYS A 61 11.69 5.66 -5.46
C LYS A 61 11.71 4.28 -4.79
N PRO A 62 12.17 3.23 -5.49
CA PRO A 62 12.15 1.87 -4.95
C PRO A 62 12.76 1.74 -3.54
N ALA A 63 13.90 2.36 -3.28
CA ALA A 63 14.57 2.30 -1.98
C ALA A 63 13.72 2.82 -0.80
N LEU A 64 12.69 3.65 -1.04
CA LEU A 64 11.79 4.13 0.00
C LEU A 64 10.79 3.06 0.47
N LEU A 65 10.61 2.00 -0.32
CA LEU A 65 9.68 0.90 0.00
C LEU A 65 10.28 -0.09 1.03
N SER A 66 11.54 0.06 1.41
CA SER A 66 12.17 -0.69 2.51
C SER A 66 12.20 0.11 3.83
N GLN A 67 11.57 1.28 3.89
CA GLN A 67 11.44 2.08 5.09
C GLN A 67 10.08 1.86 5.74
N LEU A 68 10.01 1.86 7.06
CA LEU A 68 8.73 1.71 7.76
C LEU A 68 7.77 2.85 7.44
N VAL A 69 8.27 4.09 7.41
CA VAL A 69 7.48 5.27 7.04
C VAL A 69 8.09 5.91 5.81
N THR A 70 7.29 6.03 4.75
CA THR A 70 7.72 6.72 3.53
C THR A 70 7.75 8.23 3.79
N PRO A 71 8.89 8.92 3.54
CA PRO A 71 8.96 10.37 3.67
C PRO A 71 7.93 11.09 2.79
N THR A 72 7.29 12.12 3.33
CA THR A 72 6.22 12.87 2.63
C THR A 72 6.67 13.43 1.27
N ALA A 73 7.91 13.90 1.17
CA ALA A 73 8.48 14.45 -0.07
C ALA A 73 8.64 13.38 -1.19
N GLY A 74 8.81 12.12 -0.81
CA GLY A 74 8.94 10.98 -1.73
C GLY A 74 7.68 10.15 -1.87
N TYR A 75 6.59 10.52 -1.21
CA TYR A 75 5.36 9.72 -1.20
C TYR A 75 4.69 9.74 -2.56
N PHE A 76 4.21 8.57 -3.02
CA PHE A 76 3.56 8.45 -4.32
C PHE A 76 2.33 9.34 -4.45
N ARG A 77 2.06 9.75 -5.68
CA ARG A 77 0.88 10.54 -6.02
C ARG A 77 0.17 9.97 -7.24
N ARG A 78 -1.15 9.89 -7.13
CA ARG A 78 -2.03 9.51 -8.22
C ARG A 78 -3.29 10.36 -8.16
N ASP A 79 -3.50 11.22 -9.15
CA ASP A 79 -4.65 12.11 -9.24
C ASP A 79 -5.44 11.82 -10.50
N ARG A 80 -6.73 12.03 -10.41
CA ARG A 80 -7.66 11.92 -11.53
C ARG A 80 -7.98 13.26 -12.14
N HIS A 81 -7.96 14.30 -11.32
CA HIS A 81 -8.40 15.65 -11.67
C HIS A 81 -7.35 16.66 -11.23
N VAL A 82 -7.62 17.94 -11.55
CA VAL A 82 -6.78 19.06 -11.16
C VAL A 82 -6.89 19.30 -9.66
N HIS A 83 -5.75 19.56 -9.01
CA HIS A 83 -5.69 19.85 -7.59
C HIS A 83 -6.40 21.17 -7.28
N PRO A 84 -7.35 21.20 -6.35
CA PRO A 84 -7.96 22.44 -5.93
C PRO A 84 -6.97 23.32 -5.15
N VAL A 85 -7.17 24.60 -5.18
CA VAL A 85 -6.65 25.53 -4.16
C VAL A 85 -7.77 25.71 -3.16
N VAL A 86 -7.57 25.21 -1.95
CA VAL A 86 -8.56 25.27 -0.89
C VAL A 86 -8.16 26.36 0.10
N ASP A 87 -9.05 27.33 0.27
CA ASP A 87 -8.93 28.34 1.31
C ASP A 87 -9.42 27.74 2.64
N PRO A 88 -8.57 27.69 3.68
CA PRO A 88 -8.92 27.10 4.97
C PRO A 88 -10.08 27.83 5.66
N ASP A 89 -10.24 29.14 5.46
CA ASP A 89 -11.27 29.94 6.14
C ASP A 89 -12.68 29.66 5.58
N THR A 90 -12.74 29.37 4.29
CA THR A 90 -14.00 29.04 3.59
C THR A 90 -14.26 27.54 3.47
N TYR A 91 -13.30 26.70 3.86
CA TYR A 91 -13.47 25.25 3.81
C TYR A 91 -14.62 24.78 4.71
N ARG A 92 -15.43 23.86 4.18
CA ARG A 92 -16.52 23.21 4.92
C ARG A 92 -16.57 21.73 4.58
N LEU A 93 -16.61 20.88 5.60
CA LEU A 93 -16.91 19.47 5.48
C LEU A 93 -18.39 19.25 5.75
N GLN A 94 -19.14 18.89 4.73
CA GLN A 94 -20.55 18.59 4.84
C GLN A 94 -20.75 17.10 5.15
N ILE A 95 -21.65 16.78 6.10
CA ILE A 95 -22.05 15.41 6.42
C ILE A 95 -23.58 15.38 6.34
N THR A 96 -24.10 14.63 5.37
CA THR A 96 -25.54 14.57 5.08
C THR A 96 -26.02 13.12 4.96
N GLY A 97 -27.33 12.91 4.94
CA GLY A 97 -27.91 11.56 4.86
C GLY A 97 -27.68 10.69 6.10
N VAL A 98 -27.40 11.33 7.24
CA VAL A 98 -27.20 10.78 8.57
C VAL A 98 -28.31 11.22 9.50
N ALA A 99 -28.34 10.77 10.75
CA ALA A 99 -29.40 11.11 11.69
C ALA A 99 -29.56 12.64 11.88
N THR A 100 -28.46 13.36 12.08
CA THR A 100 -28.45 14.82 12.17
C THR A 100 -27.33 15.36 11.26
N PRO A 101 -27.68 15.95 10.10
CA PRO A 101 -26.71 16.53 9.18
C PRO A 101 -25.86 17.62 9.85
N ARG A 102 -24.57 17.69 9.48
CA ARG A 102 -23.61 18.65 10.01
C ARG A 102 -22.80 19.30 8.90
N VAL A 103 -22.34 20.51 9.20
CA VAL A 103 -21.33 21.21 8.39
C VAL A 103 -20.25 21.66 9.37
N LEU A 104 -19.02 21.18 9.15
CA LEU A 104 -17.87 21.52 10.00
C LEU A 104 -16.97 22.48 9.24
N THR A 105 -16.54 23.54 9.92
CA THR A 105 -15.41 24.38 9.52
C THR A 105 -14.10 23.63 9.75
N LEU A 106 -13.00 24.13 9.19
CA LEU A 106 -11.68 23.53 9.45
C LEU A 106 -11.30 23.60 10.94
N PRO A 107 -11.45 24.74 11.65
CA PRO A 107 -11.19 24.78 13.10
C PRO A 107 -12.00 23.76 13.90
N GLU A 108 -13.29 23.60 13.60
CA GLU A 108 -14.15 22.59 14.27
C GLU A 108 -13.65 21.16 13.98
N LEU A 109 -13.28 20.84 12.74
CA LEU A 109 -12.72 19.55 12.39
C LEU A 109 -11.39 19.28 13.11
N LEU A 110 -10.51 20.29 13.23
CA LEU A 110 -9.23 20.20 13.89
C LEU A 110 -9.34 20.05 15.41
N ALA A 111 -10.44 20.53 16.01
CA ALA A 111 -10.72 20.45 17.45
C ALA A 111 -11.25 19.08 17.88
N LEU A 112 -11.68 18.21 16.95
CA LEU A 112 -12.16 16.87 17.28
C LEU A 112 -11.01 15.97 17.78
N PRO A 113 -11.31 15.01 18.67
CA PRO A 113 -10.36 13.99 19.08
C PRO A 113 -9.76 13.27 17.84
N ARG A 114 -8.44 13.12 17.85
CA ARG A 114 -7.72 12.49 16.73
C ARG A 114 -7.32 11.07 17.07
N GLU A 115 -7.42 10.21 16.08
CA GLU A 115 -6.84 8.89 16.09
C GLU A 115 -5.70 8.80 15.07
N THR A 116 -4.70 7.97 15.36
CA THR A 116 -3.54 7.75 14.50
C THR A 116 -3.69 6.41 13.78
N ARG A 117 -3.42 6.42 12.48
CA ARG A 117 -3.34 5.21 11.66
C ARG A 117 -2.00 5.14 10.95
N VAL A 118 -1.30 4.02 11.09
CA VAL A 118 -0.14 3.68 10.26
C VAL A 118 -0.59 2.65 9.26
N CYS A 119 -0.67 3.00 8.01
CA CYS A 119 -1.16 2.08 7.01
C CYS A 119 -0.51 2.27 5.65
N VAL A 120 -0.42 1.17 4.91
CA VAL A 120 -0.05 1.21 3.51
C VAL A 120 -1.20 1.79 2.68
N GLN A 121 -0.84 2.69 1.78
CA GLN A 121 -1.70 3.09 0.68
C GLN A 121 -1.14 2.50 -0.61
N GLU A 122 -1.98 1.86 -1.38
CA GLU A 122 -1.61 1.29 -2.66
C GLU A 122 -2.64 1.62 -3.74
N CYS A 123 -2.17 2.11 -4.89
CA CYS A 123 -3.01 2.22 -6.07
C CYS A 123 -3.39 0.83 -6.57
N ALA A 124 -4.67 0.57 -6.84
CA ALA A 124 -5.11 -0.75 -7.32
C ALA A 124 -4.40 -1.20 -8.61
N GLY A 125 -3.92 -0.26 -9.44
CA GLY A 125 -3.13 -0.54 -10.63
C GLY A 125 -1.62 -0.66 -10.39
N ASN A 126 -1.15 -0.64 -9.15
CA ASN A 126 0.27 -0.70 -8.82
C ASN A 126 0.93 -1.96 -9.38
N GLY A 127 1.97 -1.80 -10.20
CA GLY A 127 2.71 -2.90 -10.82
C GLY A 127 2.06 -3.49 -12.07
N ASN A 128 1.10 -2.81 -12.70
CA ASN A 128 0.63 -3.19 -14.03
C ASN A 128 1.67 -2.85 -15.12
N HIS A 129 1.48 -3.36 -16.33
CA HIS A 129 2.43 -3.17 -17.43
C HIS A 129 2.72 -1.70 -17.81
N LEU A 130 1.78 -0.80 -17.55
CA LEU A 130 1.91 0.62 -17.84
C LEU A 130 2.67 1.38 -16.73
N GLN A 131 2.61 0.86 -15.50
CA GLN A 131 3.10 1.51 -14.28
C GLN A 131 4.38 0.86 -13.70
N GLY A 132 4.87 -0.16 -14.32
CA GLY A 132 6.18 -0.84 -14.28
C GLY A 132 6.92 -1.04 -12.96
N SER A 133 7.14 -0.01 -12.17
CA SER A 133 8.06 -0.07 -11.04
C SER A 133 7.44 -0.63 -9.75
N ALA A 134 6.11 -0.77 -9.67
CA ALA A 134 5.36 -1.06 -8.46
C ALA A 134 5.54 -0.01 -7.33
N GLY A 135 5.92 1.22 -7.68
CA GLY A 135 6.15 2.34 -6.76
C GLY A 135 4.90 3.17 -6.44
N LEU A 136 3.69 2.76 -6.88
CA LEU A 136 2.44 3.44 -6.54
C LEU A 136 1.87 2.92 -5.22
N CYS A 137 2.72 2.82 -4.23
CA CYS A 137 2.37 2.51 -2.84
C CYS A 137 3.28 3.28 -1.89
N GLY A 138 2.89 3.40 -0.65
CA GLY A 138 3.66 4.04 0.41
C GLY A 138 2.96 3.84 1.74
N GLN A 139 3.72 3.91 2.82
CA GLN A 139 3.19 3.86 4.17
C GLN A 139 3.44 5.18 4.87
N ALA A 140 2.43 5.71 5.55
CA ALA A 140 2.54 6.95 6.30
C ALA A 140 1.76 6.87 7.62
N VAL A 141 2.07 7.78 8.51
CA VAL A 141 1.33 8.06 9.74
C VAL A 141 0.27 9.10 9.42
N TRP A 142 -0.98 8.76 9.62
CA TRP A 142 -2.14 9.62 9.36
C TRP A 142 -2.86 9.91 10.66
N GLU A 143 -3.26 11.17 10.88
CA GLU A 143 -3.99 11.55 12.08
C GLU A 143 -5.21 12.41 11.73
N GLY A 144 -6.29 12.17 12.44
CA GLY A 144 -7.54 12.90 12.30
C GLY A 144 -8.69 12.24 13.05
N PRO A 145 -9.88 12.84 13.10
CA PRO A 145 -11.03 12.23 13.72
C PRO A 145 -11.43 10.94 13.02
N SER A 146 -11.86 9.94 13.81
CA SER A 146 -12.37 8.69 13.26
C SER A 146 -13.68 8.92 12.52
N PHE A 147 -13.94 8.07 11.51
CA PHE A 147 -15.23 8.11 10.82
C PHE A 147 -16.39 7.79 11.78
N ALA A 148 -16.16 6.95 12.76
CA ALA A 148 -17.12 6.61 13.81
C ALA A 148 -17.45 7.84 14.67
N SER A 149 -16.44 8.59 15.16
CA SER A 149 -16.68 9.79 15.96
C SER A 149 -17.41 10.91 15.19
N LEU A 150 -17.17 11.01 13.87
CA LEU A 150 -17.94 11.91 13.02
C LEU A 150 -19.41 11.49 12.89
N LEU A 151 -19.68 10.19 12.82
CA LEU A 151 -21.06 9.69 12.83
C LEU A 151 -21.73 9.91 14.20
N GLU A 152 -21.02 9.70 15.29
CA GLU A 152 -21.50 9.98 16.66
C GLU A 152 -21.90 11.46 16.81
N LEU A 153 -21.05 12.37 16.32
CA LEU A 153 -21.36 13.82 16.28
C LEU A 153 -22.66 14.13 15.50
N CYS A 154 -22.99 13.29 14.53
CA CYS A 154 -24.21 13.36 13.72
C CYS A 154 -25.40 12.59 14.33
N GLY A 155 -25.29 12.08 15.57
CA GLY A 155 -26.34 11.25 16.19
C GLY A 155 -26.46 9.86 15.59
N GLY A 156 -25.43 9.39 14.91
CA GLY A 156 -25.35 8.09 14.24
C GLY A 156 -25.58 8.13 12.73
N PRO A 157 -25.44 7.00 12.06
CA PRO A 157 -25.59 6.89 10.60
C PRO A 157 -27.03 7.10 10.10
N GLY A 158 -28.03 7.10 11.00
CA GLY A 158 -29.43 7.09 10.60
C GLY A 158 -29.77 5.85 9.75
N PRO A 159 -30.50 6.00 8.64
CA PRO A 159 -30.82 4.88 7.74
C PRO A 159 -29.67 4.52 6.77
N ALA A 160 -28.53 5.23 6.84
CA ALA A 160 -27.44 5.04 5.89
C ALA A 160 -26.66 3.76 6.17
N THR A 161 -26.52 2.93 5.15
CA THR A 161 -25.67 1.73 5.14
C THR A 161 -24.48 1.90 4.19
N GLN A 162 -24.46 2.98 3.42
CA GLN A 162 -23.45 3.32 2.44
C GLN A 162 -23.07 4.79 2.59
N PHE A 163 -21.85 5.15 2.22
CA PHE A 163 -21.36 6.51 2.25
C PHE A 163 -20.64 6.86 0.96
N ALA A 164 -21.06 7.94 0.30
CA ALA A 164 -20.34 8.52 -0.82
C ALA A 164 -19.49 9.69 -0.31
N CYS A 165 -18.18 9.61 -0.51
CA CYS A 165 -17.23 10.66 -0.13
C CYS A 165 -16.81 11.43 -1.38
N HIS A 166 -16.87 12.77 -1.35
CA HIS A 166 -16.64 13.66 -2.48
C HIS A 166 -15.47 14.61 -2.19
N GLY A 167 -14.56 14.70 -3.15
CA GLY A 167 -13.44 15.64 -3.14
C GLY A 167 -13.76 16.95 -3.85
N LEU A 168 -12.93 17.97 -3.62
CA LEU A 168 -13.02 19.28 -4.27
C LEU A 168 -12.28 19.36 -5.61
N ASP A 169 -11.55 18.31 -6.00
CA ASP A 169 -10.85 18.25 -7.29
C ASP A 169 -11.87 18.23 -8.44
N THR A 170 -11.53 18.88 -9.54
CA THR A 170 -12.47 19.03 -10.67
C THR A 170 -11.83 18.59 -11.99
N LEU A 171 -12.64 18.03 -12.87
CA LEU A 171 -12.24 17.75 -14.24
C LEU A 171 -12.55 18.98 -15.12
N GLY A 172 -11.74 20.03 -14.98
CA GLY A 172 -11.86 21.25 -15.77
C GLY A 172 -13.26 21.84 -15.78
N PHE A 173 -13.96 21.74 -16.91
CA PHE A 173 -15.31 22.27 -17.10
C PHE A 173 -16.41 21.47 -16.39
N LEU A 174 -16.14 20.21 -16.02
CA LEU A 174 -17.08 19.41 -15.22
C LEU A 174 -16.86 19.72 -13.74
N LYS A 175 -17.76 20.47 -13.13
CA LYS A 175 -17.71 20.84 -11.69
C LYS A 175 -17.94 19.65 -10.73
N ARG A 176 -17.79 18.42 -11.19
CA ARG A 176 -17.92 17.23 -10.36
C ARG A 176 -16.53 16.72 -9.99
N GLY A 177 -16.23 16.77 -8.70
CA GLY A 177 -15.01 16.21 -8.11
C GLY A 177 -14.96 14.70 -8.14
N TYR A 178 -13.81 14.15 -7.80
CA TYR A 178 -13.68 12.73 -7.56
C TYR A 178 -14.57 12.32 -6.39
N HIS A 179 -15.28 11.23 -6.57
CA HIS A 179 -16.11 10.67 -5.50
C HIS A 179 -16.03 9.14 -5.51
N TYR A 180 -16.12 8.56 -4.32
CA TYR A 180 -16.06 7.12 -4.14
C TYR A 180 -17.01 6.67 -3.02
N GLY A 181 -17.68 5.54 -3.23
CA GLY A 181 -18.64 4.98 -2.28
C GLY A 181 -18.10 3.75 -1.57
N LEU A 182 -18.37 3.68 -0.27
CA LEU A 182 -18.01 2.61 0.63
C LEU A 182 -19.21 2.24 1.50
N SER A 183 -19.32 0.98 1.92
CA SER A 183 -20.32 0.59 2.91
C SER A 183 -19.90 1.05 4.31
N LEU A 184 -20.87 1.18 5.20
CA LEU A 184 -20.62 1.43 6.62
C LEU A 184 -19.75 0.31 7.23
N ASP A 185 -20.01 -0.94 6.84
CA ASP A 185 -19.21 -2.10 7.28
C ASP A 185 -17.73 -1.98 6.86
N GLU A 186 -17.46 -1.60 5.59
CA GLU A 186 -16.09 -1.37 5.11
C GLU A 186 -15.38 -0.26 5.89
N LEU A 187 -16.05 0.87 6.12
CA LEU A 187 -15.49 2.00 6.87
C LEU A 187 -15.21 1.65 8.34
N THR A 188 -16.10 0.87 8.96
CA THR A 188 -15.97 0.42 10.34
C THR A 188 -14.87 -0.62 10.49
N ARG A 189 -14.86 -1.66 9.66
CA ARG A 189 -13.83 -2.72 9.68
C ARG A 189 -12.44 -2.17 9.37
N ALA A 190 -12.37 -1.21 8.46
CA ALA A 190 -11.12 -0.53 8.12
C ALA A 190 -10.70 0.52 9.17
N ARG A 191 -11.52 0.82 10.16
CA ARG A 191 -11.27 1.88 11.15
C ARG A 191 -10.91 3.20 10.48
N ALA A 192 -11.73 3.62 9.50
CA ALA A 192 -11.49 4.79 8.68
C ALA A 192 -11.38 6.08 9.51
N ILE A 193 -10.54 7.00 9.06
CA ILE A 193 -10.39 8.34 9.64
C ILE A 193 -10.50 9.42 8.57
N VAL A 194 -10.86 10.63 8.98
CA VAL A 194 -10.71 11.83 8.16
C VAL A 194 -9.40 12.51 8.56
N ALA A 195 -8.32 12.15 7.89
CA ALA A 195 -6.99 12.63 8.21
C ALA A 195 -6.83 14.12 7.87
N VAL A 196 -6.16 14.84 8.77
CA VAL A 196 -5.78 16.26 8.64
C VAL A 196 -4.26 16.45 8.68
N THR A 197 -3.51 15.42 9.14
CA THR A 197 -2.04 15.39 9.11
C THR A 197 -1.52 14.14 8.42
N MET A 198 -0.27 14.21 7.97
CA MET A 198 0.50 13.13 7.40
C MET A 198 1.94 13.22 7.92
N ASN A 199 2.44 12.16 8.55
CA ASN A 199 3.78 12.10 9.12
C ASN A 199 4.08 13.24 10.12
N GLY A 200 3.06 13.64 10.91
CA GLY A 200 3.17 14.72 11.91
C GLY A 200 2.99 16.15 11.38
N GLU A 201 2.85 16.33 10.06
CA GLU A 201 2.68 17.64 9.43
C GLU A 201 1.27 17.80 8.87
N PRO A 202 0.73 19.03 8.79
CA PRO A 202 -0.52 19.27 8.08
C PRO A 202 -0.45 18.75 6.66
N LEU A 203 -1.57 18.26 6.15
CA LEU A 203 -1.61 17.76 4.77
C LEU A 203 -1.13 18.82 3.77
N SER A 204 -0.23 18.46 2.88
CA SER A 204 0.08 19.32 1.74
C SER A 204 -1.06 19.33 0.74
N ARG A 205 -1.12 20.36 -0.11
CA ARG A 205 -2.08 20.43 -1.21
C ARG A 205 -2.06 19.16 -2.09
N ARG A 206 -0.86 18.58 -2.33
CA ARG A 206 -0.68 17.37 -3.14
C ARG A 206 -1.26 16.12 -2.49
N HIS A 207 -1.29 16.10 -1.17
CA HIS A 207 -1.77 14.96 -0.37
C HIS A 207 -3.17 15.13 0.18
N GLY A 208 -3.88 16.22 -0.20
CA GLY A 208 -5.30 16.36 0.05
C GLY A 208 -5.70 17.38 1.11
N PHE A 209 -4.88 18.44 1.36
CA PHE A 209 -5.24 19.57 2.25
C PHE A 209 -6.62 20.12 1.94
N PRO A 210 -7.48 20.43 2.93
CA PRO A 210 -7.19 20.38 4.37
C PRO A 210 -7.51 19.02 5.01
N SER A 211 -8.27 18.15 4.37
CA SER A 211 -8.59 16.83 4.89
C SER A 211 -8.76 15.79 3.79
N ARG A 212 -8.55 14.54 4.15
CA ARG A 212 -8.76 13.39 3.28
C ARG A 212 -9.29 12.18 4.02
N LEU A 213 -10.04 11.35 3.33
CA LEU A 213 -10.43 10.05 3.86
C LEU A 213 -9.23 9.08 3.80
N ILE A 214 -8.96 8.38 4.89
CA ILE A 214 -8.05 7.25 4.97
C ILE A 214 -8.85 6.02 5.37
N VAL A 215 -8.72 4.96 4.58
CA VAL A 215 -9.43 3.69 4.77
C VAL A 215 -8.40 2.56 4.74
N PRO A 216 -7.74 2.26 5.87
CA PRO A 216 -6.72 1.23 5.95
C PRO A 216 -7.15 -0.09 5.29
N ARG A 217 -6.19 -0.82 4.70
CA ARG A 217 -6.40 -2.13 4.06
C ARG A 217 -7.23 -2.14 2.77
N ILE A 218 -7.82 -1.03 2.38
CA ILE A 218 -8.53 -0.87 1.10
C ILE A 218 -7.66 -0.06 0.13
N TYR A 219 -7.73 -0.36 -1.16
CA TYR A 219 -6.96 0.34 -2.18
C TYR A 219 -7.20 1.85 -2.18
N SER A 220 -6.16 2.62 -2.49
CA SER A 220 -6.11 4.08 -2.32
C SER A 220 -7.10 4.88 -3.15
N MET A 221 -7.81 4.28 -4.12
CA MET A 221 -8.93 4.97 -4.78
C MET A 221 -10.08 5.28 -3.83
N SER A 222 -10.18 4.59 -2.69
CA SER A 222 -11.15 4.89 -1.63
C SER A 222 -10.74 6.06 -0.73
N HIS A 223 -9.46 6.45 -0.75
CA HIS A 223 -8.89 7.50 0.09
C HIS A 223 -9.08 8.88 -0.57
N VAL A 224 -10.31 9.37 -0.56
CA VAL A 224 -10.68 10.61 -1.24
C VAL A 224 -9.93 11.80 -0.65
N LYS A 225 -9.17 12.52 -1.50
CA LYS A 225 -8.44 13.73 -1.15
C LYS A 225 -9.32 14.97 -1.25
N TRP A 226 -8.92 16.05 -0.56
CA TRP A 226 -9.67 17.32 -0.55
C TRP A 226 -11.14 17.08 -0.19
N LEU A 227 -11.35 16.24 0.82
CA LEU A 227 -12.67 15.77 1.22
C LEU A 227 -13.57 16.96 1.63
N ALA A 228 -14.72 17.10 1.02
CA ALA A 228 -15.64 18.19 1.31
C ALA A 228 -17.07 17.72 1.64
N HIS A 229 -17.45 16.50 1.25
CA HIS A 229 -18.78 16.00 1.52
C HIS A 229 -18.76 14.49 1.78
N ILE A 230 -19.41 14.08 2.85
CA ILE A 230 -19.74 12.71 3.21
C ILE A 230 -21.25 12.57 3.13
N GLU A 231 -21.75 11.79 2.18
CA GLU A 231 -23.19 11.60 1.94
C GLU A 231 -23.60 10.18 2.34
N GLY A 232 -24.39 10.03 3.41
CA GLY A 232 -25.03 8.79 3.80
C GLY A 232 -26.13 8.39 2.83
N LYS A 233 -26.19 7.11 2.46
CA LYS A 233 -27.09 6.53 1.46
C LYS A 233 -27.64 5.19 1.94
N THR A 234 -28.86 4.87 1.56
CA THR A 234 -29.48 3.56 1.80
C THR A 234 -29.15 2.52 0.71
N LYS A 235 -28.62 2.97 -0.43
CA LYS A 235 -28.26 2.12 -1.58
C LYS A 235 -26.80 2.31 -1.95
N PRO A 236 -26.14 1.30 -2.53
CA PRO A 236 -24.77 1.42 -3.00
C PRO A 236 -24.57 2.61 -3.94
N HIS A 237 -23.44 3.30 -3.76
CA HIS A 237 -23.09 4.42 -4.61
C HIS A 237 -22.77 3.94 -6.03
N MET A 238 -23.51 4.44 -7.02
CA MET A 238 -23.43 4.02 -8.42
C MET A 238 -22.55 4.95 -9.28
N GLY A 239 -21.59 5.64 -8.67
CA GLY A 239 -20.63 6.46 -9.39
C GLY A 239 -19.79 5.64 -10.40
N ILE A 240 -19.35 6.29 -11.48
CA ILE A 240 -18.59 5.64 -12.56
C ILE A 240 -17.34 4.92 -12.03
N HIS A 241 -16.69 5.46 -11.00
CA HIS A 241 -15.49 4.88 -10.39
C HIS A 241 -15.80 3.54 -9.69
N ASN A 242 -16.89 3.46 -8.95
CA ASN A 242 -17.32 2.24 -8.29
C ASN A 242 -17.84 1.19 -9.27
N ARG A 243 -18.56 1.63 -10.31
CA ARG A 243 -19.29 0.73 -11.19
C ARG A 243 -18.47 0.19 -12.35
N LEU A 244 -17.56 0.98 -12.90
CA LEU A 244 -16.87 0.65 -14.15
C LEU A 244 -15.34 0.75 -14.05
N VAL A 245 -14.82 1.82 -13.41
CA VAL A 245 -13.39 2.13 -13.49
C VAL A 245 -12.55 1.22 -12.61
N PHE A 246 -12.89 1.07 -11.33
CA PHE A 246 -12.12 0.26 -10.38
C PHE A 246 -12.73 -1.12 -10.17
N THR A 247 -12.83 -1.88 -11.26
CA THR A 247 -13.41 -3.22 -11.25
C THR A 247 -12.55 -4.19 -12.03
N ASN A 248 -12.51 -5.43 -11.58
CA ASN A 248 -12.05 -6.58 -12.35
C ASN A 248 -13.25 -7.36 -12.89
N LYS A 249 -13.00 -8.29 -13.79
CA LYS A 249 -13.94 -9.37 -14.15
C LYS A 249 -13.45 -10.64 -13.49
N GLU A 250 -14.27 -11.27 -12.69
CA GLU A 250 -13.98 -12.55 -12.04
C GLU A 250 -14.87 -13.65 -12.63
N ARG A 251 -14.33 -14.85 -12.75
CA ARG A 251 -15.08 -16.01 -13.18
C ARG A 251 -15.75 -16.68 -11.99
N ARG A 252 -17.08 -16.58 -11.91
CA ARG A 252 -17.91 -17.20 -10.88
C ARG A 252 -18.96 -18.09 -11.53
N ASP A 253 -19.02 -19.34 -11.15
CA ASP A 253 -19.96 -20.34 -11.73
C ASP A 253 -19.91 -20.38 -13.25
N GLY A 254 -18.70 -20.34 -13.82
CA GLY A 254 -18.48 -20.37 -15.28
C GLY A 254 -18.76 -19.05 -16.01
N LYS A 255 -19.28 -18.02 -15.34
CA LYS A 255 -19.63 -16.72 -15.92
C LYS A 255 -18.68 -15.63 -15.46
N TRP A 256 -18.41 -14.66 -16.34
CA TRP A 256 -17.65 -13.46 -16.00
C TRP A 256 -18.54 -12.43 -15.33
N VAL A 257 -18.28 -12.13 -14.06
CA VAL A 257 -18.97 -11.08 -13.30
C VAL A 257 -18.01 -9.92 -13.01
N ARG A 258 -18.54 -8.72 -12.97
CA ARG A 258 -17.78 -7.52 -12.64
C ARG A 258 -17.72 -7.35 -11.12
N VAL A 259 -16.53 -7.27 -10.57
CA VAL A 259 -16.27 -7.14 -9.14
C VAL A 259 -15.42 -5.90 -8.88
N GLN A 260 -15.75 -5.15 -7.84
CA GLN A 260 -14.96 -3.98 -7.44
C GLN A 260 -13.64 -4.44 -6.81
N ALA A 261 -12.54 -3.80 -7.20
CA ALA A 261 -11.27 -3.93 -6.48
C ALA A 261 -11.41 -3.17 -5.14
N ARG A 262 -11.42 -3.87 -4.05
CA ARG A 262 -11.64 -3.30 -2.70
C ARG A 262 -10.42 -3.50 -1.81
N TRP A 263 -10.30 -4.67 -1.23
CA TRP A 263 -9.22 -5.00 -0.31
C TRP A 263 -7.89 -5.13 -1.03
N ILE A 264 -6.84 -4.61 -0.42
CA ILE A 264 -5.47 -4.78 -0.90
C ILE A 264 -5.15 -6.27 -0.84
N GLY A 265 -4.65 -6.83 -1.94
CA GLY A 265 -4.24 -8.23 -1.96
C GLY A 265 -2.89 -8.45 -1.26
N LEU A 266 -2.62 -9.69 -0.88
CA LEU A 266 -1.35 -10.09 -0.28
C LEU A 266 -0.20 -9.85 -1.28
N LYS A 267 0.79 -9.06 -0.88
CA LYS A 267 1.91 -8.62 -1.72
C LYS A 267 3.22 -8.52 -0.97
N SER A 268 4.29 -8.64 -1.75
CA SER A 268 5.63 -8.28 -1.34
C SER A 268 6.43 -7.73 -2.52
N ILE A 269 7.48 -6.99 -2.22
CA ILE A 269 8.39 -6.43 -3.22
C ILE A 269 9.79 -6.37 -2.65
N ILE A 270 10.78 -6.80 -3.44
CA ILE A 270 12.19 -6.47 -3.20
C ILE A 270 12.42 -5.07 -3.79
N SER A 271 12.84 -4.14 -2.95
CA SER A 271 12.95 -2.72 -3.28
C SER A 271 14.38 -2.22 -3.32
N ASP A 272 15.31 -2.92 -2.65
CA ASP A 272 16.71 -2.52 -2.55
C ASP A 272 17.63 -3.75 -2.42
N CYS A 273 18.88 -3.59 -2.86
CA CYS A 273 19.94 -4.61 -2.75
C CYS A 273 21.23 -3.91 -2.36
N ARG A 274 21.66 -4.08 -1.11
CA ARG A 274 22.83 -3.41 -0.52
C ARG A 274 23.92 -4.41 -0.18
N ALA A 275 25.15 -3.93 -0.13
CA ALA A 275 26.25 -4.71 0.45
C ALA A 275 25.95 -5.04 1.90
N ALA A 276 26.16 -6.30 2.30
CA ALA A 276 25.98 -6.75 3.67
C ALA A 276 27.27 -6.59 4.47
N GLN A 277 27.17 -6.23 5.74
CA GLN A 277 28.27 -6.33 6.67
C GLN A 277 28.65 -7.82 6.81
N GLY A 278 29.92 -8.15 6.68
CA GLY A 278 30.37 -9.55 6.70
C GLY A 278 30.39 -10.25 5.33
N GLY A 279 30.07 -9.54 4.25
CA GLY A 279 30.10 -10.02 2.87
C GLY A 279 28.75 -10.40 2.29
N GLY A 280 28.70 -10.54 0.97
CA GLY A 280 27.46 -10.79 0.23
C GLY A 280 26.55 -9.57 0.12
N TRP A 281 25.26 -9.82 -0.08
CA TRP A 281 24.26 -8.81 -0.36
C TRP A 281 23.05 -8.94 0.56
N LEU A 282 22.44 -7.82 0.87
CA LEU A 282 21.21 -7.75 1.64
C LEU A 282 20.08 -7.30 0.72
N LEU A 283 19.17 -8.20 0.42
CA LEU A 283 17.92 -7.88 -0.27
C LEU A 283 16.92 -7.34 0.76
N LEU A 284 16.42 -6.15 0.52
CA LEU A 284 15.48 -5.45 1.39
C LEU A 284 14.16 -5.26 0.68
N GLY A 285 13.07 -5.27 1.43
CA GLY A 285 11.76 -5.05 0.87
C GLY A 285 10.65 -4.88 1.89
N ALA A 286 9.44 -4.77 1.39
CA ALA A 286 8.23 -4.70 2.20
C ALA A 286 7.21 -5.74 1.74
N ALA A 287 6.36 -6.17 2.68
CA ALA A 287 5.25 -7.07 2.44
C ALA A 287 4.01 -6.59 3.19
N TRP A 288 2.85 -6.72 2.56
CA TRP A 288 1.58 -6.27 3.12
C TRP A 288 0.41 -7.10 2.60
N GLY A 289 -0.69 -7.06 3.34
CA GLY A 289 -1.96 -7.65 2.96
C GLY A 289 -3.13 -6.74 3.38
N GLY A 290 -4.30 -6.97 2.82
CA GLY A 290 -5.49 -6.20 3.15
C GLY A 290 -6.27 -6.79 4.32
N GLU A 291 -6.71 -8.03 4.19
CA GLU A 291 -7.61 -8.63 5.19
C GLU A 291 -6.87 -9.34 6.33
N ARG A 292 -5.64 -9.84 6.06
CA ARG A 292 -4.81 -10.57 7.02
C ARG A 292 -3.42 -9.97 7.10
N PRO A 293 -2.82 -9.92 8.29
CA PRO A 293 -1.42 -9.54 8.47
C PRO A 293 -0.48 -10.51 7.75
N VAL A 294 0.71 -10.02 7.42
CA VAL A 294 1.79 -10.84 6.87
C VAL A 294 2.49 -11.56 8.01
N ALA A 295 2.48 -12.89 7.97
CA ALA A 295 3.16 -13.76 8.94
C ALA A 295 4.59 -14.08 8.51
N ALA A 296 4.86 -14.14 7.19
CA ALA A 296 6.18 -14.48 6.69
C ALA A 296 6.42 -13.97 5.27
N VAL A 297 7.70 -13.92 4.91
CA VAL A 297 8.15 -13.63 3.56
C VAL A 297 9.18 -14.67 3.13
N GLU A 298 9.09 -15.12 1.90
CA GLU A 298 10.10 -15.96 1.26
C GLU A 298 10.69 -15.24 0.07
N VAL A 299 11.98 -15.44 -0.14
CA VAL A 299 12.76 -14.86 -1.23
C VAL A 299 13.28 -15.99 -2.13
N SER A 300 13.19 -15.77 -3.43
CA SER A 300 13.85 -16.56 -4.45
C SER A 300 14.89 -15.71 -5.16
N THR A 301 16.07 -16.28 -5.41
CA THR A 301 17.17 -15.65 -6.17
C THR A 301 17.48 -16.37 -7.46
N ASP A 302 16.68 -17.39 -7.81
CA ASP A 302 16.84 -18.30 -8.96
C ASP A 302 15.64 -18.32 -9.91
N GLY A 303 14.81 -17.27 -9.84
CA GLY A 303 13.64 -17.14 -10.71
C GLY A 303 12.41 -17.94 -10.27
N GLY A 304 12.38 -18.42 -9.03
CA GLY A 304 11.25 -19.16 -8.46
C GLY A 304 11.46 -20.66 -8.35
N LEU A 305 12.65 -21.16 -8.66
CA LEU A 305 12.99 -22.58 -8.53
C LEU A 305 13.09 -23.01 -7.06
N SER A 306 13.63 -22.14 -6.23
CA SER A 306 13.67 -22.33 -4.77
C SER A 306 13.24 -21.08 -4.01
N TRP A 307 12.79 -21.27 -2.77
CA TRP A 307 12.31 -20.22 -1.89
C TRP A 307 12.89 -20.41 -0.50
N GLN A 308 13.40 -19.32 0.09
CA GLN A 308 14.01 -19.31 1.41
C GLN A 308 13.36 -18.24 2.26
N ARG A 309 13.20 -18.51 3.57
CA ARG A 309 12.64 -17.55 4.53
C ARG A 309 13.51 -16.30 4.64
N ALA A 310 12.88 -15.15 4.49
CA ALA A 310 13.47 -13.87 4.83
C ALA A 310 13.22 -13.56 6.31
N ARG A 311 14.12 -12.78 6.90
CA ARG A 311 13.90 -12.22 8.23
C ARG A 311 12.91 -11.07 8.13
N LEU A 312 11.73 -11.28 8.67
CA LEU A 312 10.73 -10.23 8.85
C LEU A 312 11.16 -9.37 10.04
N GLN A 313 11.15 -8.05 9.88
CA GLN A 313 11.37 -7.15 11.01
C GLN A 313 10.01 -6.94 11.68
N PRO A 314 9.82 -7.36 12.93
CA PRO A 314 8.55 -7.19 13.62
C PRO A 314 8.14 -5.72 13.67
N ILE A 315 6.95 -5.39 13.22
CA ILE A 315 6.49 -4.00 13.16
C ILE A 315 6.46 -3.36 14.55
N HIS A 316 6.15 -4.14 15.59
CA HIS A 316 6.14 -3.67 16.98
C HIS A 316 7.52 -3.20 17.45
N GLU A 317 8.60 -3.87 17.05
CA GLU A 317 9.96 -3.43 17.38
C GLU A 317 10.35 -2.15 16.66
N GLN A 318 9.87 -1.97 15.42
CA GLN A 318 10.10 -0.76 14.64
C GLN A 318 9.29 0.40 15.18
N VAL A 319 8.03 0.16 15.55
CA VAL A 319 7.12 1.13 16.17
C VAL A 319 7.68 1.62 17.50
N ALA A 320 8.23 0.74 18.32
CA ALA A 320 8.83 1.13 19.61
C ALA A 320 10.01 2.10 19.47
N ARG A 321 10.65 2.16 18.30
CA ARG A 321 11.78 3.06 18.01
C ARG A 321 11.35 4.43 17.49
N ASP A 322 10.10 4.60 17.08
CA ASP A 322 9.56 5.86 16.56
C ASP A 322 8.35 6.28 17.39
N ALA A 323 8.52 7.30 18.23
CA ALA A 323 7.47 7.80 19.10
C ALA A 323 6.18 8.22 18.36
N ARG A 324 6.28 8.59 17.07
CA ARG A 324 5.11 8.91 16.23
C ARG A 324 4.24 7.69 15.98
N LEU A 325 4.81 6.50 16.06
CA LEU A 325 4.15 5.22 15.80
C LEU A 325 3.63 4.57 17.09
N ALA A 326 4.19 4.93 18.25
CA ALA A 326 3.94 4.25 19.52
C ALA A 326 2.47 4.30 19.97
N SER A 327 1.71 5.32 19.56
CA SER A 327 0.28 5.47 19.83
C SER A 327 -0.62 5.11 18.63
N GLY A 328 -0.02 4.72 17.49
CA GLY A 328 -0.74 4.50 16.24
C GLY A 328 -1.31 3.09 16.11
N GLU A 329 -2.51 2.99 15.55
CA GLU A 329 -3.05 1.73 15.06
C GLU A 329 -2.27 1.30 13.82
N ILE A 330 -1.60 0.15 13.91
CA ILE A 330 -0.72 -0.41 12.88
C ILE A 330 -1.40 -1.47 12.01
N ASP A 331 -2.69 -1.72 12.23
CA ASP A 331 -3.46 -2.67 11.46
C ASP A 331 -3.58 -2.20 9.99
N GLY A 332 -3.02 -2.97 9.08
CA GLY A 332 -2.89 -2.61 7.67
C GLY A 332 -1.56 -1.92 7.32
N ALA A 333 -0.60 -1.87 8.23
CA ALA A 333 0.76 -1.47 7.92
C ALA A 333 1.52 -2.60 7.21
N TRP A 334 2.52 -2.22 6.39
CA TRP A 334 3.45 -3.19 5.83
C TRP A 334 4.54 -3.59 6.84
N SER A 335 5.06 -4.79 6.65
CA SER A 335 6.23 -5.28 7.36
C SER A 335 7.45 -5.17 6.45
N VAL A 336 8.56 -4.70 6.99
CA VAL A 336 9.84 -4.67 6.27
C VAL A 336 10.54 -6.00 6.48
N PHE A 337 11.15 -6.53 5.44
CA PHE A 337 11.94 -7.75 5.51
C PHE A 337 13.34 -7.55 4.96
N GLN A 338 14.26 -8.44 5.36
CA GLN A 338 15.61 -8.54 4.86
C GLN A 338 15.97 -10.00 4.60
N PHE A 339 16.77 -10.21 3.56
CA PHE A 339 17.30 -11.52 3.19
C PHE A 339 18.77 -11.40 2.83
N HIS A 340 19.63 -12.13 3.56
CA HIS A 340 21.04 -12.19 3.26
C HIS A 340 21.27 -13.14 2.07
N TRP A 341 21.96 -12.64 1.05
CA TRP A 341 22.18 -13.37 -0.18
C TRP A 341 23.66 -13.39 -0.56
N GLN A 342 24.18 -14.61 -0.77
CA GLN A 342 25.50 -14.84 -1.34
C GLN A 342 25.32 -15.46 -2.72
N PRO A 343 25.48 -14.67 -3.81
CA PRO A 343 25.44 -15.22 -5.15
C PRO A 343 26.61 -16.18 -5.38
N PRO A 344 26.38 -17.36 -6.01
CA PRO A 344 27.41 -18.37 -6.21
C PRO A 344 28.49 -17.95 -7.23
N ALA A 345 28.18 -17.01 -8.12
CA ALA A 345 29.07 -16.49 -9.15
C ALA A 345 28.65 -15.08 -9.60
N PRO A 346 29.53 -14.33 -10.31
CA PRO A 346 29.09 -13.15 -11.04
C PRO A 346 28.05 -13.55 -12.09
N GLY A 347 27.08 -12.67 -12.33
CA GLY A 347 26.04 -12.98 -13.30
C GLY A 347 24.75 -12.19 -13.12
N THR A 348 23.77 -12.56 -13.91
CA THR A 348 22.43 -11.95 -13.86
C THR A 348 21.47 -12.89 -13.17
N TYR A 349 20.84 -12.39 -12.11
CA TYR A 349 19.91 -13.15 -11.29
C TYR A 349 18.50 -12.56 -11.37
N LYS A 350 17.51 -13.46 -11.34
CA LYS A 350 16.10 -13.10 -11.24
C LYS A 350 15.65 -13.31 -9.80
N VAL A 351 15.44 -12.22 -9.09
CA VAL A 351 15.08 -12.24 -7.67
C VAL A 351 13.63 -11.82 -7.46
N GLY A 352 12.95 -12.41 -6.49
CA GLY A 352 11.58 -12.09 -6.15
C GLY A 352 11.26 -12.46 -4.71
N ALA A 353 10.22 -11.86 -4.15
CA ALA A 353 9.71 -12.21 -2.83
C ALA A 353 8.23 -12.58 -2.93
N ARG A 354 7.78 -13.47 -2.04
CA ARG A 354 6.37 -13.79 -1.83
C ARG A 354 6.01 -13.71 -0.37
N ALA A 355 4.89 -13.06 -0.08
CA ALA A 355 4.36 -12.96 1.26
C ALA A 355 3.49 -14.18 1.60
N ILE A 356 3.41 -14.49 2.88
CA ILE A 356 2.53 -15.51 3.46
C ILE A 356 1.77 -14.81 4.58
N ASP A 357 0.44 -14.93 4.62
CA ASP A 357 -0.38 -14.37 5.67
C ASP A 357 -0.56 -15.31 6.87
N GLU A 358 -1.22 -14.83 7.92
CA GLU A 358 -1.47 -15.61 9.15
C GLU A 358 -2.36 -16.85 8.92
N ASP A 359 -3.17 -16.86 7.88
CA ASP A 359 -4.00 -18.03 7.51
C ASP A 359 -3.21 -19.03 6.63
N GLY A 360 -1.94 -18.76 6.32
CA GLY A 360 -1.08 -19.60 5.48
C GLY A 360 -1.29 -19.39 3.98
N ASN A 361 -2.08 -18.40 3.54
CA ASN A 361 -2.22 -18.10 2.13
C ASN A 361 -0.90 -17.51 1.59
N VAL A 362 -0.46 -18.02 0.46
CA VAL A 362 0.80 -17.63 -0.18
C VAL A 362 0.51 -16.70 -1.37
N GLN A 363 1.27 -15.60 -1.46
CA GLN A 363 1.21 -14.72 -2.62
C GLN A 363 1.46 -15.49 -3.92
N ALA A 364 0.58 -15.34 -4.89
CA ALA A 364 0.67 -16.03 -6.17
C ALA A 364 1.89 -15.58 -6.98
N ILE A 365 2.54 -16.53 -7.67
CA ILE A 365 3.66 -16.25 -8.58
C ILE A 365 3.15 -15.55 -9.84
N ASP A 366 2.01 -15.99 -10.36
CA ASP A 366 1.37 -15.45 -11.55
C ASP A 366 0.01 -14.84 -11.25
N ASN A 367 -0.53 -14.09 -12.21
CA ASN A 367 -1.88 -13.56 -12.08
C ASN A 367 -2.92 -14.70 -12.13
N ASP A 368 -3.97 -14.56 -11.32
CA ASP A 368 -5.09 -15.49 -11.34
C ASP A 368 -5.76 -15.48 -12.74
N PRO A 369 -5.80 -16.61 -13.45
CA PRO A 369 -6.44 -16.70 -14.77
C PRO A 369 -7.96 -16.48 -14.71
N ASN A 370 -8.58 -16.63 -13.56
CA ASN A 370 -10.00 -16.37 -13.33
C ASN A 370 -10.29 -14.89 -13.00
N VAL A 371 -9.28 -14.03 -12.99
CA VAL A 371 -9.43 -12.59 -12.73
C VAL A 371 -8.85 -11.79 -13.87
N HIS A 372 -9.70 -11.14 -14.66
CA HIS A 372 -9.28 -10.24 -15.73
C HIS A 372 -9.46 -8.78 -15.34
N GLY A 373 -8.42 -7.98 -15.51
CA GLY A 373 -8.46 -6.54 -15.25
C GLY A 373 -7.11 -5.95 -14.85
N HIS A 374 -7.04 -4.62 -14.88
CA HIS A 374 -5.83 -3.88 -14.54
C HIS A 374 -5.45 -3.95 -13.05
N PHE A 375 -6.38 -4.42 -12.21
CA PHE A 375 -6.24 -4.45 -10.76
C PHE A 375 -5.95 -5.84 -10.21
N ASN A 376 -5.74 -6.84 -11.08
CA ASN A 376 -5.22 -8.14 -10.71
C ASN A 376 -3.67 -8.11 -10.70
N GLN A 377 -3.07 -7.52 -9.64
CA GLN A 377 -1.65 -7.25 -9.57
C GLN A 377 -0.99 -7.82 -8.30
N THR A 378 -1.56 -8.89 -7.75
CA THR A 378 -1.07 -9.54 -6.53
C THR A 378 0.11 -10.50 -6.75
N ARG A 379 0.46 -10.80 -7.98
CA ARG A 379 1.56 -11.69 -8.32
C ARG A 379 2.93 -11.19 -7.84
N VAL A 380 3.87 -12.11 -7.69
CA VAL A 380 5.27 -11.81 -7.40
C VAL A 380 5.83 -10.79 -8.39
N LYS A 381 6.53 -9.79 -7.88
CA LYS A 381 7.20 -8.76 -8.67
C LYS A 381 8.69 -9.13 -8.81
N TRP A 382 9.02 -9.72 -9.94
CA TRP A 382 10.38 -10.11 -10.25
C TRP A 382 11.27 -8.91 -10.56
N ARG A 383 12.52 -9.00 -10.09
CA ARG A 383 13.60 -8.04 -10.37
C ARG A 383 14.79 -8.77 -10.98
N THR A 384 15.53 -8.07 -11.83
CA THR A 384 16.83 -8.52 -12.32
C THR A 384 17.92 -7.78 -11.58
N VAL A 385 18.92 -8.53 -11.08
CA VAL A 385 20.11 -8.02 -10.41
C VAL A 385 21.33 -8.50 -11.18
N VAL A 386 22.28 -7.62 -11.46
CA VAL A 386 23.56 -7.95 -12.05
C VAL A 386 24.64 -7.90 -10.97
N VAL A 387 25.25 -9.02 -10.68
CA VAL A 387 26.40 -9.15 -9.76
C VAL A 387 27.68 -9.07 -10.58
N PRO A 388 28.51 -8.03 -10.44
CA PRO A 388 29.73 -7.87 -11.21
C PRO A 388 30.87 -8.73 -10.68
N GLU A 389 31.85 -9.10 -11.55
CA GLU A 389 32.99 -9.98 -11.23
C GLU A 389 33.84 -9.48 -10.06
N ASN A 390 34.02 -8.17 -9.94
CA ASN A 390 34.90 -7.56 -8.92
C ASN A 390 34.23 -7.38 -7.55
N ARG A 391 33.06 -7.96 -7.33
CA ARG A 391 32.25 -7.79 -6.10
C ARG A 391 31.76 -9.10 -5.50
N LEU A 392 32.35 -10.22 -5.88
CA LEU A 392 32.14 -11.48 -5.16
C LEU A 392 32.99 -11.49 -3.89
N PRO A 393 32.50 -12.09 -2.80
CA PRO A 393 33.36 -12.37 -1.65
C PRO A 393 34.49 -13.32 -2.07
N PRO A 394 35.72 -13.15 -1.54
CA PRO A 394 36.79 -14.09 -1.79
C PRO A 394 36.39 -15.46 -1.26
N GLY A 395 36.43 -16.49 -2.09
CA GLY A 395 36.17 -17.89 -1.71
C GLY A 395 34.80 -18.44 -2.14
N ALA A 396 34.12 -17.83 -3.11
CA ALA A 396 32.95 -18.43 -3.77
C ALA A 396 33.36 -19.41 -4.85
#